data_761d6cd074cf83d531ef0f34fee5564d
#
_entry.id   761d6cd074cf83d531ef0f34fee5564d
#
_cell.length_a   1.000
_cell.length_b   1.000
_cell.length_c   1.000
_cell.angle_alpha   90.00
_cell.angle_beta   90.00
_cell.angle_gamma   90.00
#
_symmetry.space_group_name_H-M   'P 1'
#
loop_
_entity.id
_entity.type
_entity.pdbx_description
1 polymer ?
#
loop_
_entity_poly.entity_id
_entity_poly.type
_entity_poly.pdbx_seq_one_letter_code
_entity_poly.pdbx_strand_id
1 'polypeptide(L)'
;MRALRALLSAAALGALSLNAAAAAPDLSGVWFISHQVGALKTVDGKTPPLTAAAHALYDAHKTAIAKGDYSFDGVTHCLPPGLPRLMLMREPFEILQRPKTLYFVHQINRLPRRVYLDEALPTDVDPHYLGYSVGKWDDDALVVDSNGFEDGTLLDNEGLPHSDALHLTERYQLSKDGMHLHLLMTIDDPKTFTQAWTAEADYTKRPGYEIPEDVCADTPVAKRPRN
;
A
#
# COMPACT_ATOMS: atom_id res chain seq x y z
N MET A 1 -13.12 82.31 20.49
CA MET A 1 -12.22 81.53 19.68
C MET A 1 -12.15 80.12 20.26
N ARG A 2 -12.95 79.19 19.74
CA ARG A 2 -13.00 77.75 20.15
C ARG A 2 -12.36 76.86 19.04
N ALA A 3 -11.24 76.29 19.36
CA ALA A 3 -10.54 75.39 18.44
C ALA A 3 -11.19 73.98 18.54
N LEU A 4 -11.67 73.51 17.38
CA LEU A 4 -12.25 72.18 17.16
C LEU A 4 -11.09 71.21 16.87
N ARG A 5 -10.84 70.26 17.76
CA ARG A 5 -9.86 69.17 17.54
C ARG A 5 -10.61 68.01 16.88
N ALA A 6 -10.28 67.73 15.60
CA ALA A 6 -10.71 66.53 14.88
C ALA A 6 -9.83 65.32 15.29
N LEU A 7 -10.46 64.30 15.89
CA LEU A 7 -9.85 63.01 16.14
C LEU A 7 -9.98 62.12 14.88
N LEU A 8 -8.90 61.84 14.20
CA LEU A 8 -8.83 60.82 13.13
C LEU A 8 -8.62 59.47 13.79
N SER A 9 -9.64 58.62 13.77
CA SER A 9 -9.55 57.21 14.14
C SER A 9 -9.08 56.41 12.92
N ALA A 10 -7.82 55.92 12.94
CA ALA A 10 -7.32 55.01 11.97
C ALA A 10 -7.81 53.58 12.27
N ALA A 11 -8.72 53.06 11.48
CA ALA A 11 -9.14 51.66 11.54
C ALA A 11 -8.08 50.79 10.84
N ALA A 12 -7.32 50.03 11.63
CA ALA A 12 -6.40 49.04 11.10
C ALA A 12 -7.23 47.80 10.66
N LEU A 13 -7.40 47.62 9.35
CA LEU A 13 -7.89 46.35 8.80
C LEU A 13 -6.75 45.30 8.91
N GLY A 14 -6.89 44.43 9.91
CA GLY A 14 -6.08 43.20 9.98
C GLY A 14 -6.49 42.26 8.87
N ALA A 15 -5.63 42.08 7.86
CA ALA A 15 -5.80 41.03 6.85
C ALA A 15 -5.58 39.65 7.52
N LEU A 16 -6.65 38.93 7.81
CA LEU A 16 -6.57 37.51 8.14
C LEU A 16 -6.14 36.79 6.84
N SER A 17 -4.89 36.37 6.80
CA SER A 17 -4.41 35.43 5.78
C SER A 17 -5.08 34.08 6.04
N LEU A 18 -6.15 33.75 5.32
CA LEU A 18 -6.62 32.38 5.23
C LEU A 18 -5.52 31.59 4.50
N ASN A 19 -4.74 30.84 5.25
CA ASN A 19 -3.96 29.74 4.64
C ASN A 19 -4.99 28.72 4.12
N ALA A 20 -5.30 28.77 2.83
CA ALA A 20 -5.99 27.68 2.16
C ALA A 20 -5.08 26.47 2.25
N ALA A 21 -5.45 25.46 3.06
CA ALA A 21 -4.79 24.17 2.99
C ALA A 21 -4.85 23.70 1.54
N ALA A 22 -3.70 23.34 0.95
CA ALA A 22 -3.68 22.80 -0.40
C ALA A 22 -4.58 21.57 -0.44
N ALA A 23 -5.41 21.49 -1.49
CA ALA A 23 -6.27 20.31 -1.66
C ALA A 23 -5.37 19.07 -1.82
N ALA A 24 -5.75 17.99 -1.16
CA ALA A 24 -5.05 16.72 -1.28
C ALA A 24 -4.98 16.27 -2.75
N PRO A 25 -3.84 15.71 -3.21
CA PRO A 25 -3.70 15.20 -4.57
C PRO A 25 -4.77 14.17 -4.92
N ASP A 26 -5.21 14.14 -6.16
CA ASP A 26 -6.16 13.16 -6.66
C ASP A 26 -5.43 11.93 -7.22
N LEU A 27 -5.41 10.84 -6.44
CA LEU A 27 -4.83 9.57 -6.83
C LEU A 27 -5.76 8.71 -7.69
N SER A 28 -7.01 9.14 -7.94
CA SER A 28 -8.01 8.33 -8.66
C SER A 28 -7.54 7.89 -10.03
N GLY A 29 -7.89 6.68 -10.41
CA GLY A 29 -7.61 6.09 -11.71
C GLY A 29 -6.96 4.72 -11.64
N VAL A 30 -6.65 4.15 -12.80
CA VAL A 30 -6.08 2.80 -12.93
C VAL A 30 -4.56 2.88 -13.01
N TRP A 31 -3.92 2.05 -12.18
CA TRP A 31 -2.47 2.03 -11.98
C TRP A 31 -1.89 0.66 -12.29
N PHE A 32 -0.79 0.65 -13.04
CA PHE A 32 -0.01 -0.52 -13.35
C PHE A 32 1.36 -0.41 -12.71
N ILE A 33 1.86 -1.48 -12.13
CA ILE A 33 3.24 -1.52 -11.64
C ILE A 33 4.20 -1.29 -12.81
N SER A 34 5.15 -0.38 -12.64
CA SER A 34 6.08 0.02 -13.72
C SER A 34 7.14 -1.04 -13.98
N HIS A 35 7.56 -1.77 -12.93
CA HIS A 35 8.52 -2.85 -13.00
C HIS A 35 8.03 -4.02 -12.16
N GLN A 36 8.04 -5.20 -12.73
CA GLN A 36 7.60 -6.41 -12.04
C GLN A 36 8.56 -6.75 -10.89
N VAL A 37 8.00 -6.99 -9.71
CA VAL A 37 8.74 -7.37 -8.51
C VAL A 37 8.56 -8.87 -8.28
N GLY A 38 9.64 -9.64 -8.36
CA GLY A 38 9.66 -11.04 -7.93
C GLY A 38 9.95 -11.13 -6.43
N ALA A 39 11.24 -11.09 -6.07
CA ALA A 39 11.67 -10.98 -4.68
C ALA A 39 11.66 -9.53 -4.21
N LEU A 40 11.02 -9.27 -3.09
CA LEU A 40 11.05 -7.97 -2.44
C LEU A 40 12.44 -7.74 -1.80
N LYS A 41 12.99 -6.56 -2.05
CA LYS A 41 14.30 -6.17 -1.52
C LYS A 41 14.19 -4.84 -0.79
N THR A 42 15.18 -4.59 0.08
CA THR A 42 15.35 -3.27 0.70
C THR A 42 15.65 -2.22 -0.38
N VAL A 43 15.39 -0.94 -0.10
CA VAL A 43 15.66 0.18 -1.03
C VAL A 43 17.13 0.25 -1.49
N ASP A 44 18.07 -0.31 -0.71
CA ASP A 44 19.49 -0.43 -1.12
C ASP A 44 19.79 -1.76 -1.85
N GLY A 45 18.78 -2.51 -2.25
CA GLY A 45 18.87 -3.73 -3.07
C GLY A 45 19.26 -5.00 -2.33
N LYS A 46 19.32 -4.97 -1.01
CA LYS A 46 19.71 -6.13 -0.19
C LYS A 46 18.53 -7.05 0.12
N THR A 47 18.84 -8.24 0.57
CA THR A 47 17.86 -9.15 1.17
C THR A 47 17.33 -8.55 2.48
N PRO A 48 16.01 -8.64 2.77
CA PRO A 48 15.46 -8.21 4.03
C PRO A 48 16.14 -8.81 5.25
N PRO A 49 16.19 -8.10 6.40
CA PRO A 49 16.92 -8.53 7.59
C PRO A 49 16.16 -9.61 8.39
N LEU A 50 16.03 -10.80 7.82
CA LEU A 50 15.29 -11.92 8.37
C LEU A 50 15.90 -12.43 9.70
N THR A 51 15.03 -12.85 10.62
CA THR A 51 15.46 -13.71 11.74
C THR A 51 15.92 -15.08 11.21
N ALA A 52 16.67 -15.83 11.99
CA ALA A 52 17.15 -17.16 11.56
C ALA A 52 16.00 -18.13 11.21
N ALA A 53 14.89 -18.07 11.97
CA ALA A 53 13.71 -18.89 11.71
C ALA A 53 13.01 -18.50 10.41
N ALA A 54 12.80 -17.20 10.18
CA ALA A 54 12.18 -16.69 8.95
C ALA A 54 13.07 -16.95 7.73
N HIS A 55 14.39 -16.87 7.87
CA HIS A 55 15.33 -17.21 6.79
C HIS A 55 15.20 -18.67 6.37
N ALA A 56 15.15 -19.59 7.35
CA ALA A 56 14.97 -21.02 7.07
C ALA A 56 13.64 -21.31 6.36
N LEU A 57 12.55 -20.64 6.76
CA LEU A 57 11.25 -20.77 6.12
C LEU A 57 11.28 -20.22 4.69
N TYR A 58 11.86 -19.04 4.48
CA TYR A 58 12.00 -18.44 3.15
C TYR A 58 12.82 -19.32 2.20
N ASP A 59 13.91 -19.93 2.68
CA ASP A 59 14.71 -20.86 1.89
C ASP A 59 13.94 -22.16 1.57
N ALA A 60 13.09 -22.63 2.48
CA ALA A 60 12.20 -23.77 2.22
C ALA A 60 11.18 -23.43 1.10
N HIS A 61 10.56 -22.23 1.14
CA HIS A 61 9.64 -21.76 0.11
C HIS A 61 10.35 -21.65 -1.25
N LYS A 62 11.52 -21.03 -1.33
CA LYS A 62 12.33 -20.95 -2.56
C LYS A 62 12.68 -22.33 -3.10
N THR A 63 13.00 -23.27 -2.24
CA THR A 63 13.29 -24.64 -2.62
C THR A 63 12.06 -25.36 -3.18
N ALA A 64 10.88 -25.13 -2.59
CA ALA A 64 9.62 -25.67 -3.09
C ALA A 64 9.27 -25.07 -4.47
N ILE A 65 9.39 -23.76 -4.61
CA ILE A 65 9.18 -23.05 -5.90
C ILE A 65 10.10 -23.61 -6.99
N ALA A 66 11.38 -23.83 -6.70
CA ALA A 66 12.33 -24.38 -7.66
C ALA A 66 11.95 -25.80 -8.14
N LYS A 67 11.19 -26.55 -7.32
CA LYS A 67 10.63 -27.86 -7.67
C LYS A 67 9.25 -27.78 -8.32
N GLY A 68 8.68 -26.56 -8.47
CA GLY A 68 7.33 -26.34 -8.98
C GLY A 68 6.23 -26.64 -7.95
N ASP A 69 6.58 -26.72 -6.67
CA ASP A 69 5.63 -26.88 -5.58
C ASP A 69 5.27 -25.51 -5.00
N TYR A 70 4.01 -25.15 -5.15
CA TYR A 70 3.41 -23.89 -4.65
C TYR A 70 2.29 -24.19 -3.64
N SER A 71 2.20 -25.38 -3.07
CA SER A 71 1.13 -25.79 -2.18
C SER A 71 1.05 -24.96 -0.87
N PHE A 72 2.16 -24.34 -0.49
CA PHE A 72 2.22 -23.44 0.67
C PHE A 72 1.63 -22.04 0.36
N ASP A 73 1.44 -21.67 -0.91
CA ASP A 73 0.95 -20.36 -1.31
C ASP A 73 -0.56 -20.37 -1.52
N GLY A 74 -1.30 -19.71 -0.64
CA GLY A 74 -2.75 -19.62 -0.70
C GLY A 74 -3.32 -19.07 -2.00
N VAL A 75 -2.55 -18.28 -2.75
CA VAL A 75 -2.96 -17.76 -4.08
C VAL A 75 -3.23 -18.90 -5.07
N THR A 76 -2.57 -20.03 -4.94
CA THR A 76 -2.83 -21.22 -5.77
C THR A 76 -4.21 -21.85 -5.53
N HIS A 77 -4.82 -21.51 -4.40
CA HIS A 77 -6.16 -21.92 -3.98
C HIS A 77 -7.17 -20.77 -3.99
N CYS A 78 -6.91 -19.74 -4.79
CA CYS A 78 -7.75 -18.55 -4.93
C CYS A 78 -7.91 -17.72 -3.63
N LEU A 79 -7.05 -17.91 -2.65
CA LEU A 79 -7.01 -17.04 -1.47
C LEU A 79 -6.35 -15.70 -1.83
N PRO A 80 -6.72 -14.60 -1.14
CA PRO A 80 -6.09 -13.31 -1.35
C PRO A 80 -4.59 -13.33 -1.11
N PRO A 81 -3.78 -12.62 -1.92
CA PRO A 81 -2.32 -12.61 -1.79
C PRO A 81 -1.79 -12.00 -0.49
N GLY A 82 -2.59 -11.17 0.19
CA GLY A 82 -2.13 -10.33 1.29
C GLY A 82 -1.42 -9.06 0.85
N LEU A 83 -1.00 -8.24 1.82
CA LEU A 83 -0.20 -7.03 1.59
C LEU A 83 1.21 -7.21 2.15
N PRO A 84 2.23 -6.59 1.54
CA PRO A 84 2.18 -5.73 0.36
C PRO A 84 2.15 -6.48 -0.98
N ARG A 85 2.20 -7.82 -1.00
CA ARG A 85 2.28 -8.61 -2.23
C ARG A 85 1.26 -8.22 -3.28
N LEU A 86 0.00 -7.97 -2.87
CA LEU A 86 -1.07 -7.57 -3.78
C LEU A 86 -0.74 -6.28 -4.55
N MET A 87 -0.03 -5.34 -3.91
CA MET A 87 0.44 -4.11 -4.54
C MET A 87 1.57 -4.35 -5.55
N LEU A 88 2.30 -5.46 -5.44
CA LEU A 88 3.47 -5.78 -6.25
C LEU A 88 3.15 -6.68 -7.44
N MET A 89 1.89 -7.07 -7.60
CA MET A 89 1.46 -7.93 -8.69
C MET A 89 1.36 -7.12 -9.99
N ARG A 90 1.47 -7.82 -11.14
CA ARG A 90 1.43 -7.18 -12.47
C ARG A 90 0.03 -6.70 -12.87
N GLU A 91 -0.98 -7.31 -12.28
CA GLU A 91 -2.37 -6.97 -12.50
C GLU A 91 -2.66 -5.58 -11.91
N PRO A 92 -3.42 -4.72 -12.64
CA PRO A 92 -3.66 -3.36 -12.20
C PRO A 92 -4.60 -3.28 -11.02
N PHE A 93 -4.59 -2.10 -10.40
CA PHE A 93 -5.61 -1.69 -9.45
C PHE A 93 -6.15 -0.30 -9.80
N GLU A 94 -7.38 -0.04 -9.41
CA GLU A 94 -8.00 1.28 -9.50
C GLU A 94 -8.07 1.92 -8.12
N ILE A 95 -7.67 3.18 -8.02
CA ILE A 95 -7.90 4.01 -6.83
C ILE A 95 -9.18 4.80 -7.04
N LEU A 96 -10.11 4.65 -6.08
CA LEU A 96 -11.31 5.46 -5.98
C LEU A 96 -11.21 6.33 -4.73
N GLN A 97 -10.94 7.61 -4.92
CA GLN A 97 -10.79 8.57 -3.82
C GLN A 97 -12.11 9.21 -3.45
N ARG A 98 -12.43 9.22 -2.15
CA ARG A 98 -13.59 9.84 -1.52
C ARG A 98 -13.15 10.72 -0.37
N PRO A 99 -13.97 11.64 0.14
CA PRO A 99 -13.55 12.58 1.18
C PRO A 99 -13.03 11.94 2.48
N LYS A 100 -13.50 10.74 2.83
CA LYS A 100 -13.12 10.04 4.07
C LYS A 100 -12.59 8.63 3.85
N THR A 101 -12.48 8.18 2.59
CA THR A 101 -12.03 6.82 2.29
C THR A 101 -11.36 6.78 0.93
N LEU A 102 -10.34 5.96 0.81
CA LEU A 102 -9.87 5.49 -0.49
C LEU A 102 -10.18 4.00 -0.62
N TYR A 103 -10.44 3.59 -1.85
CA TYR A 103 -10.53 2.17 -2.20
C TYR A 103 -9.47 1.87 -3.23
N PHE A 104 -8.70 0.82 -2.99
CA PHE A 104 -7.84 0.19 -3.98
C PHE A 104 -8.59 -1.04 -4.47
N VAL A 105 -9.12 -0.99 -5.67
CA VAL A 105 -9.88 -2.09 -6.28
C VAL A 105 -8.94 -2.86 -7.20
N HIS A 106 -8.47 -4.00 -6.73
CA HIS A 106 -7.52 -4.82 -7.47
C HIS A 106 -8.24 -5.71 -8.51
N GLN A 107 -7.61 -5.91 -9.66
CA GLN A 107 -8.10 -6.87 -10.66
C GLN A 107 -8.14 -8.28 -10.07
N ILE A 108 -7.08 -8.70 -9.39
CA ILE A 108 -6.97 -10.02 -8.77
C ILE A 108 -8.10 -10.23 -7.77
N ASN A 109 -8.86 -11.29 -7.96
CA ASN A 109 -9.98 -11.70 -7.11
C ASN A 109 -10.98 -10.56 -6.83
N ARG A 110 -10.91 -9.45 -7.58
CA ARG A 110 -11.74 -8.23 -7.39
C ARG A 110 -11.71 -7.71 -5.95
N LEU A 111 -10.56 -7.75 -5.32
CA LEU A 111 -10.38 -7.40 -3.92
C LEU A 111 -10.43 -5.88 -3.73
N PRO A 112 -11.42 -5.34 -3.00
CA PRO A 112 -11.41 -3.96 -2.57
C PRO A 112 -10.63 -3.85 -1.24
N ARG A 113 -9.53 -3.12 -1.22
CA ARG A 113 -8.91 -2.63 0.00
C ARG A 113 -9.47 -1.27 0.33
N ARG A 114 -9.98 -1.10 1.54
CA ARG A 114 -10.45 0.20 2.04
C ARG A 114 -9.39 0.83 2.95
N VAL A 115 -9.15 2.12 2.75
CA VAL A 115 -8.34 2.95 3.64
C VAL A 115 -9.25 4.02 4.24
N TYR A 116 -9.36 4.08 5.56
CA TYR A 116 -10.14 5.07 6.28
C TYR A 116 -9.27 6.29 6.55
N LEU A 117 -9.70 7.48 6.08
CA LEU A 117 -8.93 8.70 6.25
C LEU A 117 -9.21 9.35 7.60
N ASP A 118 -8.13 9.84 8.24
CA ASP A 118 -8.16 10.59 9.49
C ASP A 118 -8.74 9.81 10.68
N GLU A 119 -8.66 8.48 10.62
CA GLU A 119 -9.02 7.59 11.71
C GLU A 119 -7.77 7.08 12.43
N ALA A 120 -7.95 6.65 13.68
CA ALA A 120 -6.88 5.97 14.43
C ALA A 120 -6.81 4.50 14.01
N LEU A 121 -5.58 3.97 13.85
CA LEU A 121 -5.39 2.55 13.60
C LEU A 121 -5.78 1.75 14.87
N PRO A 122 -6.76 0.85 14.81
CA PRO A 122 -7.15 0.05 15.96
C PRO A 122 -6.04 -0.96 16.31
N THR A 123 -5.89 -1.27 17.60
CA THR A 123 -4.89 -2.21 18.10
C THR A 123 -5.40 -3.63 18.27
N ASP A 124 -6.72 -3.80 18.25
CA ASP A 124 -7.41 -5.10 18.38
C ASP A 124 -8.26 -5.30 17.12
N VAL A 125 -7.71 -5.98 16.14
CA VAL A 125 -8.32 -6.23 14.84
C VAL A 125 -8.29 -7.73 14.59
N ASP A 126 -9.44 -8.30 14.24
CA ASP A 126 -9.48 -9.66 13.73
C ASP A 126 -8.60 -9.79 12.49
N PRO A 127 -7.83 -10.87 12.32
CA PRO A 127 -6.96 -11.05 11.17
C PRO A 127 -7.75 -11.06 9.84
N HIS A 128 -7.23 -10.32 8.86
CA HIS A 128 -7.73 -10.26 7.50
C HIS A 128 -6.59 -10.35 6.49
N TYR A 129 -6.87 -10.89 5.30
CA TYR A 129 -5.87 -10.97 4.22
C TYR A 129 -5.27 -9.61 3.83
N LEU A 130 -6.07 -8.54 3.87
CA LEU A 130 -5.64 -7.19 3.53
C LEU A 130 -5.45 -6.29 4.76
N GLY A 131 -5.57 -6.86 5.96
CA GLY A 131 -5.49 -6.12 7.22
C GLY A 131 -6.56 -5.03 7.34
N TYR A 132 -6.39 -4.18 8.34
CA TYR A 132 -7.14 -2.93 8.51
C TYR A 132 -6.21 -1.74 8.19
N SER A 133 -6.70 -0.79 7.40
CA SER A 133 -5.88 0.32 6.91
C SER A 133 -6.50 1.66 7.25
N VAL A 134 -5.70 2.56 7.82
CA VAL A 134 -6.04 3.97 8.02
C VAL A 134 -5.06 4.83 7.24
N GLY A 135 -5.49 6.02 6.83
CA GLY A 135 -4.65 6.92 6.05
C GLY A 135 -4.76 8.36 6.50
N LYS A 136 -3.73 9.11 6.25
CA LYS A 136 -3.71 10.56 6.41
C LYS A 136 -2.89 11.19 5.30
N TRP A 137 -3.24 12.42 4.96
CA TRP A 137 -2.40 13.24 4.09
C TRP A 137 -1.30 13.90 4.92
N ASP A 138 -0.08 13.77 4.44
CA ASP A 138 1.12 14.42 4.96
C ASP A 138 1.69 15.26 3.82
N ASP A 139 1.36 16.54 3.82
CA ASP A 139 1.51 17.47 2.69
C ASP A 139 0.82 16.91 1.42
N ASP A 140 1.60 16.54 0.41
CA ASP A 140 1.15 16.02 -0.88
C ASP A 140 1.28 14.49 -0.99
N ALA A 141 1.63 13.78 0.09
CA ALA A 141 1.69 12.34 0.15
C ALA A 141 0.58 11.73 0.99
N LEU A 142 0.02 10.62 0.53
CA LEU A 142 -0.86 9.78 1.34
C LEU A 142 0.01 8.81 2.14
N VAL A 143 -0.11 8.87 3.47
CA VAL A 143 0.50 7.88 4.37
C VAL A 143 -0.58 6.95 4.87
N VAL A 144 -0.38 5.64 4.68
CA VAL A 144 -1.31 4.58 5.09
C VAL A 144 -0.61 3.67 6.08
N ASP A 145 -1.24 3.47 7.24
CA ASP A 145 -0.81 2.51 8.25
C ASP A 145 -1.78 1.34 8.31
N SER A 146 -1.25 0.11 8.40
CA SER A 146 -2.05 -1.11 8.37
C SER A 146 -1.52 -2.17 9.33
N ASN A 147 -2.45 -2.89 9.96
CA ASN A 147 -2.18 -4.03 10.84
C ASN A 147 -3.29 -5.09 10.72
N GLY A 148 -3.25 -6.13 11.57
CA GLY A 148 -4.28 -7.18 11.60
C GLY A 148 -4.24 -8.05 10.35
N PHE A 149 -3.05 -8.44 9.91
CA PHE A 149 -2.87 -9.32 8.75
C PHE A 149 -2.99 -10.79 9.11
N GLU A 150 -3.58 -11.57 8.21
CA GLU A 150 -3.58 -13.03 8.25
C GLU A 150 -2.16 -13.55 7.98
N ASP A 151 -1.57 -14.34 8.89
CA ASP A 151 -0.18 -14.79 8.85
C ASP A 151 0.12 -15.86 7.79
N GLY A 152 -0.92 -16.42 7.16
CA GLY A 152 -0.80 -17.37 6.06
C GLY A 152 -0.51 -16.74 4.71
N THR A 153 -0.35 -15.40 4.61
CA THR A 153 0.00 -14.71 3.37
C THR A 153 1.51 -14.47 3.25
N LEU A 154 1.93 -13.98 2.09
CA LEU A 154 3.34 -13.75 1.77
C LEU A 154 3.56 -12.28 1.41
N LEU A 155 4.78 -11.78 1.62
CA LEU A 155 5.12 -10.39 1.28
C LEU A 155 5.47 -10.20 -0.20
N ASP A 156 5.89 -11.28 -0.90
CA ASP A 156 6.29 -11.25 -2.30
C ASP A 156 5.95 -12.54 -3.06
N ASN A 157 6.37 -12.61 -4.33
CA ASN A 157 6.13 -13.75 -5.19
C ASN A 157 7.18 -14.88 -5.05
N GLU A 158 8.21 -14.66 -4.25
CA GLU A 158 9.29 -15.61 -3.98
C GLU A 158 9.12 -16.35 -2.64
N GLY A 159 8.00 -16.07 -1.95
CA GLY A 159 7.65 -16.77 -0.71
C GLY A 159 8.19 -16.13 0.57
N LEU A 160 8.49 -14.82 0.56
CA LEU A 160 8.93 -14.08 1.75
C LEU A 160 7.81 -14.09 2.81
N PRO A 161 8.05 -14.70 4.00
CA PRO A 161 7.01 -14.80 5.01
C PRO A 161 6.85 -13.52 5.81
N HIS A 162 5.75 -13.45 6.56
CA HIS A 162 5.51 -12.52 7.66
C HIS A 162 4.75 -13.23 8.79
N SER A 163 4.52 -12.53 9.88
CA SER A 163 3.72 -13.01 11.00
C SER A 163 2.46 -12.14 11.21
N ASP A 164 1.63 -12.50 12.18
CA ASP A 164 0.51 -11.73 12.70
C ASP A 164 0.92 -10.37 13.34
N ALA A 165 2.22 -10.20 13.62
CA ALA A 165 2.76 -8.95 14.16
C ALA A 165 3.13 -7.93 13.07
N LEU A 166 2.87 -8.22 11.80
CA LEU A 166 3.16 -7.31 10.70
C LEU A 166 2.44 -5.96 10.88
N HIS A 167 3.20 -4.89 10.86
CA HIS A 167 2.75 -3.52 10.67
C HIS A 167 3.34 -2.98 9.36
N LEU A 168 2.48 -2.48 8.49
CA LEU A 168 2.85 -1.96 7.19
C LEU A 168 2.51 -0.47 7.13
N THR A 169 3.54 0.37 6.90
CA THR A 169 3.36 1.79 6.59
C THR A 169 3.68 2.01 5.12
N GLU A 170 2.78 2.66 4.40
CA GLU A 170 2.89 2.93 2.97
C GLU A 170 2.80 4.43 2.73
N ARG A 171 3.74 4.98 1.97
CA ARG A 171 3.75 6.38 1.58
C ARG A 171 3.61 6.47 0.07
N TYR A 172 2.51 7.03 -0.38
CA TYR A 172 2.19 7.24 -1.79
C TYR A 172 2.45 8.68 -2.19
N GLN A 173 3.32 8.88 -3.19
CA GLN A 173 3.68 10.18 -3.71
C GLN A 173 3.31 10.26 -5.19
N LEU A 174 2.39 11.18 -5.53
CA LEU A 174 2.02 11.43 -6.92
C LEU A 174 3.06 12.34 -7.59
N SER A 175 3.45 12.00 -8.82
CA SER A 175 4.28 12.90 -9.65
C SER A 175 3.51 14.17 -10.05
N LYS A 176 4.24 15.23 -10.37
CA LYS A 176 3.65 16.53 -10.75
C LYS A 176 2.75 16.46 -11.99
N ASP A 177 3.03 15.53 -12.91
CA ASP A 177 2.23 15.31 -14.11
C ASP A 177 1.00 14.41 -13.85
N GLY A 178 0.88 13.86 -12.63
CA GLY A 178 -0.23 12.98 -12.24
C GLY A 178 -0.19 11.60 -12.89
N MET A 179 0.91 11.22 -13.54
CA MET A 179 1.02 9.99 -14.34
C MET A 179 1.84 8.88 -13.66
N HIS A 180 2.62 9.22 -12.63
CA HIS A 180 3.44 8.27 -11.89
C HIS A 180 3.10 8.34 -10.40
N LEU A 181 3.03 7.17 -9.76
CA LEU A 181 2.79 7.04 -8.33
C LEU A 181 3.95 6.24 -7.73
N HIS A 182 4.70 6.88 -6.85
CA HIS A 182 5.76 6.23 -6.10
C HIS A 182 5.22 5.74 -4.77
N LEU A 183 5.53 4.51 -4.41
CA LEU A 183 5.19 3.85 -3.15
C LEU A 183 6.47 3.51 -2.40
N LEU A 184 6.64 4.09 -1.21
CA LEU A 184 7.61 3.65 -0.23
C LEU A 184 6.88 2.87 0.87
N MET A 185 7.32 1.64 1.12
CA MET A 185 6.77 0.75 2.13
C MET A 185 7.75 0.58 3.28
N THR A 186 7.29 0.70 4.51
CA THR A 186 8.02 0.28 5.71
C THR A 186 7.36 -0.98 6.25
N ILE A 187 8.13 -2.05 6.34
CA ILE A 187 7.72 -3.35 6.84
C ILE A 187 8.33 -3.53 8.23
N ASP A 188 7.48 -3.61 9.25
CA ASP A 188 7.87 -3.85 10.63
C ASP A 188 7.15 -5.10 11.16
N ASP A 189 7.91 -6.16 11.37
CA ASP A 189 7.42 -7.42 11.91
C ASP A 189 8.54 -8.05 12.77
N PRO A 190 8.53 -7.77 14.06
CA PRO A 190 9.62 -8.19 14.96
C PRO A 190 9.72 -9.70 15.20
N LYS A 191 8.70 -10.48 14.78
CA LYS A 191 8.78 -11.95 14.80
C LYS A 191 9.52 -12.50 13.57
N THR A 192 9.44 -11.78 12.45
CA THR A 192 10.01 -12.20 11.16
C THR A 192 11.33 -11.52 10.85
N PHE A 193 11.48 -10.22 11.18
CA PHE A 193 12.66 -9.41 10.86
C PHE A 193 13.37 -8.94 12.12
N THR A 194 14.70 -8.80 12.04
CA THR A 194 15.54 -8.32 13.14
C THR A 194 15.44 -6.81 13.36
N GLN A 195 14.90 -6.09 12.36
CA GLN A 195 14.59 -4.65 12.40
C GLN A 195 13.59 -4.32 11.32
N ALA A 196 12.87 -3.20 11.46
CA ALA A 196 12.06 -2.64 10.39
C ALA A 196 12.94 -2.29 9.18
N TRP A 197 12.37 -2.42 7.98
CA TRP A 197 13.07 -2.17 6.72
C TRP A 197 12.12 -1.56 5.68
N THR A 198 12.69 -1.01 4.62
CA THR A 198 11.93 -0.31 3.58
C THR A 198 12.13 -0.94 2.21
N ALA A 199 11.05 -0.92 1.43
CA ALA A 199 11.00 -1.29 0.03
C ALA A 199 10.22 -0.26 -0.77
N GLU A 200 10.36 -0.27 -2.10
CA GLU A 200 9.70 0.69 -2.97
C GLU A 200 9.09 0.02 -4.20
N ALA A 201 8.09 0.67 -4.77
CA ALA A 201 7.49 0.30 -6.04
C ALA A 201 7.00 1.56 -6.77
N ASP A 202 7.01 1.51 -8.09
CA ASP A 202 6.52 2.60 -8.94
C ASP A 202 5.38 2.11 -9.82
N TYR A 203 4.43 3.01 -10.05
CA TYR A 203 3.26 2.73 -10.89
C TYR A 203 3.09 3.81 -11.95
N THR A 204 2.53 3.39 -13.07
CA THR A 204 2.15 4.29 -14.17
C THR A 204 0.65 4.26 -14.35
N LYS A 205 0.04 5.46 -14.41
CA LYS A 205 -1.40 5.63 -14.65
C LYS A 205 -1.75 5.28 -16.10
N ARG A 206 -2.88 4.60 -16.29
CA ARG A 206 -3.45 4.31 -17.60
C ARG A 206 -4.85 4.90 -17.72
N PRO A 207 -4.97 6.18 -18.16
CA PRO A 207 -6.27 6.81 -18.36
C PRO A 207 -7.13 6.05 -19.37
N GLY A 208 -8.41 5.86 -19.04
CA GLY A 208 -9.35 5.17 -19.91
C GLY A 208 -9.20 3.65 -19.98
N TYR A 209 -8.30 3.08 -19.20
CA TYR A 209 -8.24 1.62 -19.09
C TYR A 209 -9.35 1.11 -18.18
N GLU A 210 -10.10 0.13 -18.63
CA GLU A 210 -11.11 -0.58 -17.86
C GLU A 210 -10.54 -1.90 -17.36
N ILE A 211 -10.60 -2.13 -16.03
CA ILE A 211 -10.13 -3.38 -15.44
C ILE A 211 -11.07 -4.51 -15.85
N PRO A 212 -10.57 -5.53 -16.59
CA PRO A 212 -11.41 -6.63 -17.02
C PRO A 212 -11.86 -7.51 -15.85
N GLU A 213 -12.80 -8.37 -16.14
CA GLU A 213 -13.22 -9.40 -15.20
C GLU A 213 -12.07 -10.38 -14.92
N ASP A 214 -11.85 -10.66 -13.64
CA ASP A 214 -10.92 -11.70 -13.19
C ASP A 214 -11.68 -12.70 -12.34
N VAL A 215 -11.61 -13.97 -12.74
CA VAL A 215 -12.23 -15.08 -12.01
C VAL A 215 -11.14 -16.10 -11.72
N CYS A 216 -10.78 -16.19 -10.45
CA CYS A 216 -9.91 -17.26 -10.00
C CYS A 216 -10.69 -18.59 -10.04
N ALA A 217 -10.17 -19.58 -10.77
CA ALA A 217 -10.64 -20.94 -10.69
C ALA A 217 -9.61 -21.79 -9.95
N ASP A 218 -10.01 -22.48 -8.90
CA ASP A 218 -9.14 -23.42 -8.19
C ASP A 218 -8.78 -24.57 -9.15
N THR A 219 -7.56 -24.49 -9.69
CA THR A 219 -7.03 -25.47 -10.64
C THR A 219 -5.83 -26.15 -9.99
N PRO A 220 -5.75 -27.47 -10.01
CA PRO A 220 -4.57 -28.18 -9.51
C PRO A 220 -3.28 -27.63 -10.11
N VAL A 221 -2.31 -27.31 -9.27
CA VAL A 221 -1.04 -26.63 -9.62
C VAL A 221 -0.34 -27.29 -10.81
N ALA A 222 -0.42 -28.62 -10.93
CA ALA A 222 0.16 -29.39 -12.04
C ALA A 222 -0.41 -29.06 -13.45
N LYS A 223 -1.53 -28.34 -13.52
CA LYS A 223 -2.22 -28.00 -14.77
C LYS A 223 -2.22 -26.50 -15.09
N ARG A 224 -1.65 -25.66 -14.24
CA ARG A 224 -1.56 -24.21 -14.56
C ARG A 224 -0.48 -23.99 -15.63
N PRO A 225 -0.82 -23.35 -16.78
CA PRO A 225 0.20 -22.93 -17.72
C PRO A 225 1.14 -21.93 -17.06
N ARG A 226 2.43 -22.10 -17.24
CA ARG A 226 3.41 -21.07 -16.87
C ARG A 226 3.30 -19.95 -17.90
N ASN A 227 2.85 -18.80 -17.50
CA ASN A 227 2.90 -17.58 -18.30
C ASN A 227 4.27 -16.94 -18.20
#